data_63cf53ee80c04aec3657c134315041d6
#
_entry.id   63cf53ee80c04aec3657c134315041d6
#
_cell.length_a   1.000
_cell.length_b   1.000
_cell.length_c   1.000
_cell.angle_alpha   90.00
_cell.angle_beta   90.00
_cell.angle_gamma   90.00
#
_symmetry.space_group_name_H-M   'P 1'
#
loop_
_entity.id
_entity.type
_entity.pdbx_description
1 polymer ?
#
loop_
_entity_poly.entity_id
_entity_poly.type
_entity_poly.pdbx_seq_one_letter_code
_entity_poly.pdbx_strand_id
1 'polypeptide(L)'
;MRGPPCPRMFFGVEVNNEQNINAWLSGASQEVVETTSRLMGAVEELRKTETIYPAQDKILNALVFTAPEDVRVVILGQDPYHGPNQAMGLSFSVPKDEKLPPSLRNIYKEMVSDLGCSMPESGDLTSWAGQGVLLLNTTLTVREHAANSHAKLGWQVLTNHVIERCFMLPQPIVFLAWGRHAVALVENARTKAVGQESAALDNKYILRSTHPSPLSANKQAGELRAFMGSRPFSNANTLLARYGENPIMWQSVC
;
A
#
# COMPACT_ATOMS: atom_id res chain seq x y z
N MET A 1 -35.95 1.75 5.09
CA MET A 1 -35.38 1.28 6.36
C MET A 1 -33.92 1.70 6.37
N ARG A 2 -33.54 2.54 7.30
CA ARG A 2 -32.14 2.98 7.41
C ARG A 2 -31.35 1.81 8.01
N GLY A 3 -30.28 1.36 7.33
CA GLY A 3 -29.36 0.34 7.85
C GLY A 3 -28.78 0.77 9.20
N PRO A 4 -28.26 -0.19 9.99
CA PRO A 4 -27.70 0.13 11.29
C PRO A 4 -26.53 1.10 11.11
N PRO A 5 -26.33 2.07 12.05
CA PRO A 5 -25.22 2.99 11.99
C PRO A 5 -23.90 2.21 12.06
N CYS A 6 -22.96 2.59 11.18
CA CYS A 6 -21.58 2.09 11.20
C CYS A 6 -21.05 2.22 12.64
N PRO A 7 -20.55 1.15 13.28
CA PRO A 7 -20.01 1.27 14.62
C PRO A 7 -18.78 2.19 14.54
N ARG A 8 -18.85 3.33 15.21
CA ARG A 8 -17.69 4.17 15.51
C ARG A 8 -16.81 3.42 16.52
N MET A 9 -16.10 2.41 16.05
CA MET A 9 -14.92 1.93 16.73
C MET A 9 -13.72 2.61 16.10
N PHE A 10 -13.39 3.80 16.59
CA PHE A 10 -12.03 4.27 16.59
C PHE A 10 -11.27 3.25 17.44
N PHE A 11 -10.52 2.36 16.81
CA PHE A 11 -9.39 1.73 17.48
C PHE A 11 -8.49 2.90 17.89
N GLY A 12 -8.42 3.19 19.18
CA GLY A 12 -7.57 4.21 19.78
C GLY A 12 -6.10 3.81 19.66
N VAL A 13 -5.60 3.74 18.44
CA VAL A 13 -4.18 3.72 18.18
C VAL A 13 -3.78 5.18 18.11
N GLU A 14 -3.19 5.69 19.18
CA GLU A 14 -2.39 6.91 19.10
C GLU A 14 -1.27 6.62 18.11
N VAL A 15 -1.41 7.11 16.88
CA VAL A 15 -0.40 6.94 15.84
C VAL A 15 0.79 7.80 16.24
N ASN A 16 1.80 7.18 16.81
CA ASN A 16 3.06 7.84 17.13
C ASN A 16 3.91 7.90 15.86
N ASN A 17 3.68 8.94 15.05
CA ASN A 17 4.25 9.13 13.71
C ASN A 17 5.76 8.90 13.65
N GLU A 18 6.53 9.44 14.60
CA GLU A 18 7.99 9.30 14.63
C GLU A 18 8.41 7.88 15.02
N GLN A 19 7.70 7.26 15.95
CA GLN A 19 8.02 5.91 16.42
C GLN A 19 7.88 4.87 15.29
N ASN A 20 6.81 4.92 14.52
CA ASN A 20 6.60 3.98 13.42
C ASN A 20 7.62 4.17 12.28
N ILE A 21 7.94 5.43 11.92
CA ILE A 21 8.99 5.72 10.93
C ILE A 21 10.35 5.19 11.42
N ASN A 22 10.70 5.45 12.68
CA ASN A 22 11.95 4.94 13.27
C ASN A 22 11.98 3.41 13.32
N ALA A 23 10.84 2.77 13.62
CA ALA A 23 10.72 1.32 13.56
C ALA A 23 10.98 0.79 12.15
N TRP A 24 10.47 1.42 11.08
CA TRP A 24 10.75 1.05 9.70
C TRP A 24 12.23 1.25 9.31
N LEU A 25 12.89 2.28 9.83
CA LEU A 25 14.31 2.57 9.55
C LEU A 25 15.27 1.81 10.48
N SER A 26 14.76 1.12 11.51
CA SER A 26 15.59 0.30 12.39
C SER A 26 16.27 -0.82 11.62
N GLY A 27 17.61 -0.88 11.70
CA GLY A 27 18.42 -1.83 10.92
C GLY A 27 18.59 -1.47 9.44
N ALA A 28 18.09 -0.32 8.99
CA ALA A 28 18.37 0.19 7.65
C ALA A 28 19.85 0.56 7.50
N SER A 29 20.37 0.44 6.27
CA SER A 29 21.72 0.94 5.96
C SER A 29 21.78 2.46 6.07
N GLN A 30 22.98 3.00 6.31
CA GLN A 30 23.20 4.44 6.31
C GLN A 30 22.72 5.10 5.02
N GLU A 31 22.90 4.42 3.87
CA GLU A 31 22.41 4.89 2.57
C GLU A 31 20.89 5.12 2.56
N VAL A 32 20.10 4.20 3.12
CA VAL A 32 18.63 4.33 3.19
C VAL A 32 18.24 5.54 4.02
N VAL A 33 18.85 5.71 5.19
CA VAL A 33 18.53 6.82 6.11
C VAL A 33 18.91 8.17 5.49
N GLU A 34 20.14 8.31 4.99
CA GLU A 34 20.63 9.54 4.38
C GLU A 34 19.87 9.90 3.10
N THR A 35 19.57 8.90 2.26
CA THR A 35 18.79 9.13 1.03
C THR A 35 17.38 9.57 1.37
N THR A 36 16.74 8.97 2.36
CA THR A 36 15.38 9.38 2.79
C THR A 36 15.38 10.83 3.26
N SER A 37 16.31 11.21 4.14
CA SER A 37 16.43 12.57 4.63
C SER A 37 16.69 13.57 3.49
N ARG A 38 17.62 13.26 2.60
CA ARG A 38 17.95 14.08 1.41
C ARG A 38 16.73 14.25 0.49
N LEU A 39 15.95 13.20 0.26
CA LEU A 39 14.75 13.26 -0.58
C LEU A 39 13.66 14.14 0.03
N MET A 40 13.43 14.02 1.34
CA MET A 40 12.47 14.88 2.06
C MET A 40 12.83 16.35 1.89
N GLY A 41 14.11 16.72 2.09
CA GLY A 41 14.59 18.10 1.86
C GLY A 41 14.53 18.54 0.40
N ALA A 42 14.88 17.66 -0.54
CA ALA A 42 14.82 17.97 -1.97
C ALA A 42 13.37 18.24 -2.44
N VAL A 43 12.39 17.46 -1.96
CA VAL A 43 10.98 17.69 -2.26
C VAL A 43 10.49 19.00 -1.66
N GLU A 44 10.91 19.35 -0.45
CA GLU A 44 10.59 20.65 0.17
C GLU A 44 11.13 21.83 -0.65
N GLU A 45 12.35 21.74 -1.16
CA GLU A 45 12.90 22.76 -2.07
C GLU A 45 12.13 22.85 -3.39
N LEU A 46 11.81 21.71 -4.01
CA LEU A 46 11.02 21.67 -5.25
C LEU A 46 9.63 22.32 -5.07
N ARG A 47 9.01 22.20 -3.89
CA ARG A 47 7.71 22.83 -3.59
C ARG A 47 7.71 24.35 -3.66
N LYS A 48 8.88 24.99 -3.63
CA LYS A 48 8.98 26.45 -3.80
C LYS A 48 8.61 26.91 -5.22
N THR A 49 8.71 26.02 -6.19
CA THR A 49 8.49 26.32 -7.62
C THR A 49 7.46 25.40 -8.27
N GLU A 50 7.12 24.26 -7.66
CA GLU A 50 6.24 23.26 -8.22
C GLU A 50 5.15 22.83 -7.21
N THR A 51 3.96 22.52 -7.70
CA THR A 51 2.94 21.85 -6.89
C THR A 51 3.23 20.36 -6.87
N ILE A 52 3.48 19.81 -5.67
CA ILE A 52 3.86 18.41 -5.47
C ILE A 52 2.88 17.74 -4.51
N TYR A 53 2.45 16.53 -4.84
CA TYR A 53 1.59 15.69 -4.02
C TYR A 53 2.31 14.45 -3.51
N PRO A 54 1.88 13.90 -2.35
CA PRO A 54 0.97 14.48 -1.36
C PRO A 54 1.59 15.68 -0.63
N ALA A 55 0.88 16.31 0.31
CA ALA A 55 1.44 17.31 1.23
C ALA A 55 2.64 16.75 1.99
N GLN A 56 3.56 17.61 2.44
CA GLN A 56 4.86 17.22 3.02
C GLN A 56 4.70 16.27 4.22
N ASP A 57 3.76 16.56 5.10
CA ASP A 57 3.43 15.78 6.28
C ASP A 57 2.78 14.41 5.98
N LYS A 58 2.34 14.20 4.73
CA LYS A 58 1.66 12.96 4.29
C LYS A 58 2.55 12.03 3.46
N ILE A 59 3.78 12.43 3.11
CA ILE A 59 4.65 11.63 2.21
C ILE A 59 4.87 10.22 2.76
N LEU A 60 5.06 10.08 4.07
CA LEU A 60 5.37 8.82 4.74
C LEU A 60 4.14 8.16 5.41
N ASN A 61 2.92 8.59 5.11
CA ASN A 61 1.71 8.09 5.78
C ASN A 61 1.56 6.57 5.75
N ALA A 62 1.96 5.89 4.67
CA ALA A 62 1.93 4.43 4.61
C ALA A 62 2.75 3.79 5.75
N LEU A 63 3.89 4.39 6.11
CA LEU A 63 4.76 3.92 7.19
C LEU A 63 4.28 4.39 8.57
N VAL A 64 3.60 5.52 8.61
CA VAL A 64 3.02 6.07 9.84
C VAL A 64 1.81 5.26 10.29
N PHE A 65 0.89 4.94 9.39
CA PHE A 65 -0.35 4.24 9.72
C PHE A 65 -0.19 2.74 9.94
N THR A 66 0.89 2.13 9.42
CA THR A 66 1.13 0.70 9.56
C THR A 66 2.55 0.48 10.05
N ALA A 67 2.73 0.13 11.32
CA ALA A 67 4.03 -0.21 11.90
C ALA A 67 4.53 -1.57 11.35
N PRO A 68 5.85 -1.84 11.34
CA PRO A 68 6.38 -3.11 10.84
C PRO A 68 5.74 -4.34 11.50
N GLU A 69 5.56 -4.32 12.81
CA GLU A 69 4.97 -5.40 13.61
C GLU A 69 3.49 -5.65 13.30
N ASP A 70 2.78 -4.65 12.79
CA ASP A 70 1.36 -4.74 12.48
C ASP A 70 1.08 -5.19 11.04
N VAL A 71 2.12 -5.26 10.18
CA VAL A 71 1.92 -5.59 8.76
C VAL A 71 1.38 -7.00 8.60
N ARG A 72 0.25 -7.12 7.91
CA ARG A 72 -0.44 -8.37 7.57
C ARG A 72 -0.66 -8.53 6.07
N VAL A 73 -0.91 -7.43 5.39
CA VAL A 73 -1.07 -7.36 3.94
C VAL A 73 -0.24 -6.21 3.38
N VAL A 74 0.37 -6.39 2.22
CA VAL A 74 1.08 -5.33 1.49
C VAL A 74 0.41 -5.12 0.14
N ILE A 75 0.05 -3.88 -0.16
CA ILE A 75 -0.48 -3.46 -1.46
C ILE A 75 0.43 -2.38 -2.02
N LEU A 76 1.01 -2.62 -3.21
CA LEU A 76 1.92 -1.68 -3.85
C LEU A 76 1.21 -0.87 -4.92
N GLY A 77 1.26 0.47 -4.79
CA GLY A 77 0.97 1.41 -5.85
C GLY A 77 2.25 1.86 -6.58
N GLN A 78 2.12 2.56 -7.67
CA GLN A 78 3.26 3.08 -8.44
C GLN A 78 3.69 4.44 -7.92
N ASP A 79 2.87 5.45 -8.07
CA ASP A 79 3.06 6.83 -7.63
C ASP A 79 1.74 7.40 -7.07
N PRO A 80 1.77 8.51 -6.33
CA PRO A 80 0.56 9.14 -5.82
C PRO A 80 -0.33 9.67 -6.96
N TYR A 81 -1.61 9.86 -6.68
CA TYR A 81 -2.47 10.63 -7.59
C TYR A 81 -1.93 12.04 -7.77
N HIS A 82 -1.91 12.51 -9.02
CA HIS A 82 -1.34 13.79 -9.41
C HIS A 82 -2.38 14.91 -9.60
N GLY A 83 -3.65 14.65 -9.30
CA GLY A 83 -4.70 15.65 -9.23
C GLY A 83 -4.76 16.32 -7.85
N PRO A 84 -5.31 17.54 -7.77
CA PRO A 84 -5.48 18.24 -6.50
C PRO A 84 -6.35 17.43 -5.52
N ASN A 85 -6.03 17.52 -4.24
CA ASN A 85 -6.76 16.92 -3.12
C ASN A 85 -6.87 15.38 -3.10
N GLN A 86 -6.22 14.65 -4.01
CA GLN A 86 -6.38 13.19 -4.12
C GLN A 86 -5.38 12.41 -3.28
N ALA A 87 -4.10 12.76 -3.36
CA ALA A 87 -3.05 12.00 -2.71
C ALA A 87 -3.00 12.23 -1.20
N MET A 88 -3.03 11.16 -0.44
CA MET A 88 -2.96 11.20 1.03
C MET A 88 -1.82 10.35 1.62
N GLY A 89 -0.84 9.97 0.79
CA GLY A 89 0.32 9.18 1.20
C GLY A 89 0.04 7.68 1.39
N LEU A 90 -1.15 7.23 1.00
CA LEU A 90 -1.56 5.82 0.97
C LEU A 90 -1.85 5.43 -0.47
N SER A 91 -1.31 4.30 -0.95
CA SER A 91 -1.56 3.83 -2.31
C SER A 91 -3.05 3.58 -2.56
N PHE A 92 -3.55 3.99 -3.73
CA PHE A 92 -4.94 3.89 -4.16
C PHE A 92 -5.97 4.70 -3.34
N SER A 93 -5.61 5.22 -2.16
CA SER A 93 -6.50 5.97 -1.28
C SER A 93 -6.67 7.42 -1.72
N VAL A 94 -7.89 7.93 -1.55
CA VAL A 94 -8.23 9.37 -1.68
C VAL A 94 -9.05 9.79 -0.45
N PRO A 95 -9.07 11.09 -0.10
CA PRO A 95 -9.94 11.59 0.96
C PRO A 95 -11.41 11.22 0.76
N LYS A 96 -12.17 11.13 1.84
CA LYS A 96 -13.55 10.66 1.89
C LYS A 96 -14.46 11.37 0.88
N ASP A 97 -14.30 12.68 0.71
CA ASP A 97 -15.17 13.50 -0.12
C ASP A 97 -14.72 13.57 -1.59
N GLU A 98 -13.61 12.88 -1.92
CA GLU A 98 -13.07 12.84 -3.27
C GLU A 98 -13.74 11.75 -4.12
N LYS A 99 -13.91 12.07 -5.42
CA LYS A 99 -14.44 11.11 -6.38
C LYS A 99 -13.54 9.88 -6.49
N LEU A 100 -14.13 8.68 -6.42
CA LEU A 100 -13.39 7.42 -6.55
C LEU A 100 -12.60 7.36 -7.86
N PRO A 101 -11.25 7.25 -7.81
CA PRO A 101 -10.44 7.08 -9.01
C PRO A 101 -10.74 5.76 -9.73
N PRO A 102 -10.47 5.67 -11.04
CA PRO A 102 -10.83 4.49 -11.84
C PRO A 102 -10.24 3.18 -11.32
N SER A 103 -8.99 3.18 -10.85
CA SER A 103 -8.36 1.97 -10.29
C SER A 103 -9.01 1.56 -8.99
N LEU A 104 -9.27 2.50 -8.07
CA LEU A 104 -9.94 2.23 -6.80
C LEU A 104 -11.37 1.71 -7.02
N ARG A 105 -12.07 2.25 -8.00
CA ARG A 105 -13.41 1.75 -8.37
C ARG A 105 -13.36 0.29 -8.82
N ASN A 106 -12.34 -0.12 -9.56
CA ASN A 106 -12.16 -1.51 -9.96
C ASN A 106 -11.76 -2.39 -8.78
N ILE A 107 -10.93 -1.89 -7.86
CA ILE A 107 -10.60 -2.57 -6.59
C ILE A 107 -11.89 -2.87 -5.81
N TYR A 108 -12.78 -1.89 -5.67
CA TYR A 108 -14.06 -2.09 -4.98
C TYR A 108 -15.01 -3.02 -5.72
N LYS A 109 -15.08 -2.96 -7.07
CA LYS A 109 -15.88 -3.91 -7.84
C LYS A 109 -15.44 -5.35 -7.61
N GLU A 110 -14.14 -5.60 -7.61
CA GLU A 110 -13.58 -6.91 -7.31
C GLU A 110 -13.88 -7.33 -5.86
N MET A 111 -13.74 -6.40 -4.90
CA MET A 111 -14.05 -6.65 -3.50
C MET A 111 -15.53 -7.04 -3.30
N VAL A 112 -16.45 -6.32 -3.93
CA VAL A 112 -17.89 -6.63 -3.90
C VAL A 112 -18.17 -8.01 -4.49
N SER A 113 -17.56 -8.34 -5.62
CA SER A 113 -17.69 -9.65 -6.27
C SER A 113 -17.09 -10.78 -5.46
N ASP A 114 -15.96 -10.55 -4.80
CA ASP A 114 -15.21 -11.53 -4.02
C ASP A 114 -15.85 -11.83 -2.67
N LEU A 115 -16.36 -10.80 -1.99
CA LEU A 115 -16.85 -10.88 -0.60
C LEU A 115 -18.37 -10.81 -0.46
N GLY A 116 -19.10 -10.47 -1.52
CA GLY A 116 -20.55 -10.27 -1.47
C GLY A 116 -21.00 -9.06 -0.63
N CYS A 117 -20.12 -8.08 -0.41
CA CYS A 117 -20.41 -6.87 0.37
C CYS A 117 -20.98 -5.74 -0.50
N SER A 118 -21.44 -4.66 0.13
CA SER A 118 -21.89 -3.45 -0.57
C SER A 118 -20.70 -2.66 -1.14
N MET A 119 -20.94 -1.90 -2.20
CA MET A 119 -19.95 -0.97 -2.76
C MET A 119 -19.68 0.17 -1.78
N PRO A 120 -18.40 0.40 -1.37
CA PRO A 120 -18.09 1.56 -0.54
C PRO A 120 -18.31 2.88 -1.27
N GLU A 121 -18.74 3.89 -0.55
CA GLU A 121 -18.94 5.25 -1.07
C GLU A 121 -17.67 6.10 -0.89
N SER A 122 -16.94 5.89 0.20
CA SER A 122 -15.70 6.59 0.51
C SER A 122 -14.50 5.97 -0.21
N GLY A 123 -13.53 6.79 -0.62
CA GLY A 123 -12.24 6.36 -1.15
C GLY A 123 -11.12 6.32 -0.11
N ASP A 124 -11.43 6.58 1.16
CA ASP A 124 -10.46 6.63 2.24
C ASP A 124 -10.16 5.21 2.77
N LEU A 125 -8.95 4.72 2.50
CA LEU A 125 -8.47 3.40 2.90
C LEU A 125 -7.72 3.41 4.25
N THR A 126 -7.81 4.49 5.03
CA THR A 126 -7.16 4.57 6.35
C THR A 126 -7.58 3.43 7.27
N SER A 127 -8.84 2.99 7.18
CA SER A 127 -9.35 1.83 7.93
C SER A 127 -8.66 0.51 7.57
N TRP A 128 -8.17 0.36 6.34
CA TRP A 128 -7.34 -0.78 5.95
C TRP A 128 -5.95 -0.69 6.56
N ALA A 129 -5.33 0.50 6.47
CA ALA A 129 -4.01 0.73 7.07
C ALA A 129 -4.01 0.46 8.57
N GLY A 130 -5.03 0.90 9.31
CA GLY A 130 -5.21 0.62 10.73
C GLY A 130 -5.43 -0.86 11.08
N GLN A 131 -5.69 -1.72 10.10
CA GLN A 131 -5.78 -3.17 10.26
C GLN A 131 -4.51 -3.91 9.82
N GLY A 132 -3.42 -3.21 9.53
CA GLY A 132 -2.16 -3.80 9.10
C GLY A 132 -2.05 -4.00 7.59
N VAL A 133 -2.82 -3.25 6.78
CA VAL A 133 -2.62 -3.22 5.33
C VAL A 133 -1.65 -2.09 4.97
N LEU A 134 -0.41 -2.43 4.67
CA LEU A 134 0.60 -1.48 4.21
C LEU A 134 0.28 -1.03 2.78
N LEU A 135 -0.24 0.19 2.63
CA LEU A 135 -0.63 0.82 1.36
C LEU A 135 0.53 1.68 0.82
N LEU A 136 1.53 1.06 0.24
CA LEU A 136 2.80 1.71 -0.13
C LEU A 136 2.86 2.02 -1.62
N ASN A 137 3.15 3.27 -1.99
CA ASN A 137 3.60 3.61 -3.35
C ASN A 137 5.11 3.39 -3.48
N THR A 138 5.58 2.97 -4.65
CA THR A 138 7.01 2.77 -4.93
C THR A 138 7.75 4.09 -5.19
N THR A 139 7.02 5.13 -5.60
CA THR A 139 7.45 6.53 -5.65
C THR A 139 6.52 7.33 -4.76
N LEU A 140 7.06 8.07 -3.77
CA LEU A 140 6.24 8.65 -2.70
C LEU A 140 5.72 10.06 -3.01
N THR A 141 6.20 10.69 -4.08
CA THR A 141 5.80 12.05 -4.48
C THR A 141 5.60 12.14 -5.99
N VAL A 142 4.82 13.10 -6.42
CA VAL A 142 4.53 13.37 -7.82
C VAL A 142 4.26 14.86 -8.02
N ARG A 143 4.66 15.43 -9.17
CA ARG A 143 4.28 16.79 -9.56
C ARG A 143 2.84 16.80 -10.06
N GLU A 144 2.14 17.90 -9.79
CA GLU A 144 0.77 18.11 -10.27
C GLU A 144 0.65 17.87 -11.78
N HIS A 145 -0.40 17.15 -12.18
CA HIS A 145 -0.72 16.77 -13.57
C HIS A 145 0.38 16.02 -14.33
N ALA A 146 1.43 15.54 -13.67
CA ALA A 146 2.56 14.86 -14.31
C ALA A 146 2.85 13.49 -13.68
N ALA A 147 2.06 12.47 -14.04
CA ALA A 147 2.30 11.10 -13.60
C ALA A 147 3.75 10.66 -13.85
N ASN A 148 4.32 9.90 -12.92
CA ASN A 148 5.71 9.42 -12.96
C ASN A 148 6.81 10.51 -12.93
N SER A 149 6.48 11.78 -12.72
CA SER A 149 7.46 12.88 -12.74
C SER A 149 8.62 12.68 -11.77
N HIS A 150 8.38 12.00 -10.64
CA HIS A 150 9.38 11.75 -9.60
C HIS A 150 9.92 10.31 -9.58
N ALA A 151 9.66 9.52 -10.62
CA ALA A 151 10.10 8.12 -10.69
C ALA A 151 11.64 7.94 -10.59
N LYS A 152 12.41 8.97 -10.94
CA LYS A 152 13.88 8.97 -10.92
C LYS A 152 14.48 9.74 -9.73
N LEU A 153 13.70 10.24 -8.79
CA LEU A 153 14.23 10.95 -7.62
C LEU A 153 15.00 10.06 -6.65
N GLY A 154 14.68 8.76 -6.61
CA GLY A 154 15.38 7.79 -5.76
C GLY A 154 14.54 7.26 -4.59
N TRP A 155 13.23 7.49 -4.55
CA TRP A 155 12.33 6.92 -3.53
C TRP A 155 12.44 5.40 -3.38
N GLN A 156 12.87 4.73 -4.45
CA GLN A 156 13.04 3.27 -4.50
C GLN A 156 14.07 2.76 -3.47
N VAL A 157 15.02 3.59 -3.02
CA VAL A 157 15.97 3.21 -1.96
C VAL A 157 15.21 2.92 -0.66
N LEU A 158 14.29 3.80 -0.26
CA LEU A 158 13.45 3.60 0.92
C LEU A 158 12.40 2.49 0.69
N THR A 159 11.66 2.56 -0.41
CA THR A 159 10.52 1.66 -0.62
C THR A 159 10.95 0.22 -0.85
N ASN A 160 12.09 -0.03 -1.50
CA ASN A 160 12.68 -1.36 -1.60
C ASN A 160 13.10 -1.88 -0.22
N HIS A 161 13.75 -1.05 0.61
CA HIS A 161 14.09 -1.42 1.99
C HIS A 161 12.84 -1.86 2.77
N VAL A 162 11.75 -1.10 2.67
CA VAL A 162 10.47 -1.44 3.34
C VAL A 162 9.92 -2.78 2.85
N ILE A 163 9.91 -3.02 1.54
CA ILE A 163 9.43 -4.29 0.96
C ILE A 163 10.32 -5.46 1.39
N GLU A 164 11.65 -5.31 1.31
CA GLU A 164 12.62 -6.32 1.75
C GLU A 164 12.46 -6.64 3.24
N ARG A 165 12.29 -5.61 4.07
CA ARG A 165 12.03 -5.77 5.51
C ARG A 165 10.77 -6.60 5.77
N CYS A 166 9.69 -6.46 4.99
CA CYS A 166 8.49 -7.28 5.16
C CYS A 166 8.76 -8.79 5.03
N PHE A 167 9.79 -9.22 4.30
CA PHE A 167 10.20 -10.63 4.23
C PHE A 167 10.99 -11.09 5.46
N MET A 168 11.53 -10.16 6.24
CA MET A 168 12.30 -10.43 7.45
C MET A 168 11.44 -10.42 8.72
N LEU A 169 10.22 -9.90 8.65
CA LEU A 169 9.30 -9.85 9.79
C LEU A 169 8.79 -11.26 10.14
N PRO A 170 8.60 -11.59 11.44
CA PRO A 170 8.23 -12.94 11.86
C PRO A 170 6.78 -13.32 11.54
N GLN A 171 5.87 -12.34 11.47
CA GLN A 171 4.44 -12.58 11.26
C GLN A 171 4.11 -12.99 9.81
N PRO A 172 2.96 -13.66 9.57
CA PRO A 172 2.49 -13.98 8.22
C PRO A 172 2.13 -12.69 7.47
N ILE A 173 2.57 -12.60 6.21
CA ILE A 173 2.29 -11.43 5.36
C ILE A 173 1.83 -11.90 3.98
N VAL A 174 0.75 -11.30 3.48
CA VAL A 174 0.23 -11.52 2.13
C VAL A 174 0.49 -10.30 1.26
N PHE A 175 1.29 -10.46 0.21
CA PHE A 175 1.53 -9.43 -0.79
C PHE A 175 0.47 -9.51 -1.88
N LEU A 176 -0.32 -8.46 -2.06
CA LEU A 176 -1.24 -8.29 -3.19
C LEU A 176 -0.50 -7.55 -4.30
N ALA A 177 0.21 -8.29 -5.14
CA ALA A 177 1.06 -7.75 -6.20
C ALA A 177 0.24 -7.57 -7.49
N TRP A 178 -0.24 -6.36 -7.72
CA TRP A 178 -1.10 -6.00 -8.85
C TRP A 178 -0.32 -5.33 -9.99
N GLY A 179 -0.15 -6.05 -11.08
CA GLY A 179 0.59 -5.61 -12.26
C GLY A 179 2.06 -6.04 -12.25
N ARG A 180 2.66 -6.07 -13.45
CA ARG A 180 4.03 -6.57 -13.66
C ARG A 180 5.07 -5.87 -12.78
N HIS A 181 4.93 -4.56 -12.59
CA HIS A 181 5.87 -3.78 -11.80
C HIS A 181 5.86 -4.21 -10.32
N ALA A 182 4.68 -4.26 -9.71
CA ALA A 182 4.53 -4.70 -8.31
C ALA A 182 5.01 -6.16 -8.14
N VAL A 183 4.67 -7.05 -9.06
CA VAL A 183 5.12 -8.45 -9.05
C VAL A 183 6.65 -8.53 -9.08
N ALA A 184 7.30 -7.81 -10.01
CA ALA A 184 8.75 -7.82 -10.12
C ALA A 184 9.44 -7.30 -8.86
N LEU A 185 8.93 -6.24 -8.24
CA LEU A 185 9.50 -5.69 -7.00
C LEU A 185 9.39 -6.68 -5.84
N VAL A 186 8.22 -7.29 -5.64
CA VAL A 186 8.02 -8.26 -4.56
C VAL A 186 8.88 -9.51 -4.76
N GLU A 187 8.97 -10.03 -5.99
CA GLU A 187 9.82 -11.20 -6.28
C GLU A 187 11.30 -10.89 -6.13
N ASN A 188 11.76 -9.71 -6.52
CA ASN A 188 13.14 -9.28 -6.30
C ASN A 188 13.45 -9.19 -4.79
N ALA A 189 12.56 -8.61 -3.99
CA ALA A 189 12.71 -8.55 -2.55
C ALA A 189 12.74 -9.96 -1.92
N ARG A 190 11.86 -10.86 -2.36
CA ARG A 190 11.87 -12.27 -1.93
C ARG A 190 13.19 -12.95 -2.27
N THR A 191 13.69 -12.76 -3.49
CA THR A 191 14.96 -13.35 -3.93
C THR A 191 16.13 -12.88 -3.06
N LYS A 192 16.17 -11.61 -2.70
CA LYS A 192 17.20 -11.05 -1.81
C LYS A 192 17.09 -11.61 -0.38
N ALA A 193 15.88 -11.92 0.07
CA ALA A 193 15.65 -12.51 1.39
C ALA A 193 16.03 -13.99 1.44
N VAL A 194 16.05 -14.71 0.31
CA VAL A 194 16.51 -16.11 0.24
C VAL A 194 17.97 -16.18 0.68
N GLY A 195 18.26 -17.06 1.65
CA GLY A 195 19.60 -17.24 2.20
C GLY A 195 19.96 -16.31 3.37
N GLN A 196 19.08 -15.41 3.78
CA GLN A 196 19.21 -14.67 5.04
C GLN A 196 18.61 -15.50 6.19
N GLU A 197 19.37 -15.73 7.25
CA GLU A 197 18.94 -16.58 8.39
C GLU A 197 17.66 -16.09 9.08
N SER A 198 17.43 -14.78 9.05
CA SER A 198 16.24 -14.16 9.68
C SER A 198 15.01 -14.09 8.76
N ALA A 199 15.08 -14.56 7.50
CA ALA A 199 13.97 -14.50 6.58
C ALA A 199 12.90 -15.56 6.89
N ALA A 200 11.68 -15.10 7.20
CA ALA A 200 10.51 -15.95 7.46
C ALA A 200 9.73 -16.19 6.16
N LEU A 201 10.28 -16.93 5.20
CA LEU A 201 9.71 -17.07 3.86
C LEU A 201 8.50 -18.01 3.79
N ASP A 202 8.37 -18.96 4.72
CA ASP A 202 7.31 -19.97 4.72
C ASP A 202 5.92 -19.39 5.02
N ASN A 203 5.87 -18.21 5.63
CA ASN A 203 4.64 -17.49 5.95
C ASN A 203 4.45 -16.22 5.11
N LYS A 204 5.17 -16.08 3.99
CA LYS A 204 5.05 -14.96 3.03
C LYS A 204 4.41 -15.44 1.73
N TYR A 205 3.25 -14.87 1.40
CA TYR A 205 2.45 -15.26 0.25
C TYR A 205 2.36 -14.13 -0.75
N ILE A 206 2.44 -14.44 -2.04
CA ILE A 206 2.34 -13.46 -3.12
C ILE A 206 1.13 -13.82 -4.00
N LEU A 207 0.07 -13.02 -3.93
CA LEU A 207 -1.10 -13.12 -4.79
C LEU A 207 -0.92 -12.16 -5.97
N ARG A 208 -0.86 -12.72 -7.18
CA ARG A 208 -0.50 -12.01 -8.41
C ARG A 208 -1.69 -11.86 -9.33
N SER A 209 -1.86 -10.68 -9.91
CA SER A 209 -2.80 -10.41 -10.99
C SER A 209 -2.34 -9.24 -11.85
N THR A 210 -3.06 -8.91 -12.90
CA THR A 210 -2.86 -7.65 -13.63
C THR A 210 -3.27 -6.46 -12.77
N HIS A 211 -2.91 -5.25 -13.19
CA HIS A 211 -3.20 -4.03 -12.43
C HIS A 211 -4.71 -3.67 -12.47
N PRO A 212 -5.30 -3.12 -11.41
CA PRO A 212 -6.72 -2.75 -11.35
C PRO A 212 -7.11 -1.56 -12.25
N SER A 213 -6.18 -0.97 -13.00
CA SER A 213 -6.51 0.12 -13.93
C SER A 213 -7.51 -0.33 -15.01
N PRO A 214 -8.35 0.56 -15.55
CA PRO A 214 -9.29 0.24 -16.63
C PRO A 214 -8.64 -0.39 -17.85
N LEU A 215 -7.35 -0.11 -18.10
CA LEU A 215 -6.61 -0.63 -19.24
C LEU A 215 -6.29 -2.13 -19.14
N SER A 216 -6.21 -2.67 -17.90
CA SER A 216 -5.69 -4.02 -17.63
C SER A 216 -6.57 -4.87 -16.71
N ALA A 217 -7.47 -4.29 -15.93
CA ALA A 217 -8.21 -5.02 -14.90
C ALA A 217 -8.96 -6.27 -15.40
N ASN A 218 -9.48 -6.23 -16.63
CA ASN A 218 -10.22 -7.33 -17.25
C ASN A 218 -9.38 -8.19 -18.20
N LYS A 219 -8.06 -7.96 -18.27
CA LYS A 219 -7.20 -8.62 -19.26
C LYS A 219 -6.14 -9.46 -18.57
N GLN A 220 -5.94 -10.67 -19.05
CA GLN A 220 -4.77 -11.46 -18.74
C GLN A 220 -3.52 -10.87 -19.43
N ALA A 221 -2.35 -10.96 -18.81
CA ALA A 221 -1.10 -10.48 -19.38
C ALA A 221 0.06 -11.45 -19.08
N GLY A 222 0.38 -12.30 -20.05
CA GLY A 222 1.31 -13.42 -19.85
C GLY A 222 0.75 -14.39 -18.81
N GLU A 223 1.52 -14.68 -17.78
CA GLU A 223 1.12 -15.57 -16.67
C GLU A 223 0.19 -14.90 -15.64
N LEU A 224 0.06 -13.56 -15.71
CA LEU A 224 -0.79 -12.83 -14.78
C LEU A 224 -2.25 -12.92 -15.23
N ARG A 225 -3.08 -13.60 -14.44
CA ARG A 225 -4.53 -13.57 -14.62
C ARG A 225 -5.08 -12.16 -14.49
N ALA A 226 -6.26 -11.91 -15.05
CA ALA A 226 -6.95 -10.64 -14.89
C ALA A 226 -7.14 -10.30 -13.40
N PHE A 227 -7.13 -9.00 -13.07
CA PHE A 227 -7.43 -8.53 -11.73
C PHE A 227 -8.87 -8.88 -11.34
N MET A 228 -9.82 -8.59 -12.24
CA MET A 228 -11.23 -8.96 -12.04
C MET A 228 -11.39 -10.49 -12.01
N GLY A 229 -12.01 -11.00 -10.96
CA GLY A 229 -12.16 -12.45 -10.69
C GLY A 229 -10.92 -13.08 -10.04
N SER A 230 -9.90 -12.31 -9.64
CA SER A 230 -8.70 -12.85 -8.97
C SER A 230 -8.91 -13.17 -7.48
N ARG A 231 -9.98 -12.64 -6.88
CA ARG A 231 -10.39 -12.86 -5.50
C ARG A 231 -9.28 -12.59 -4.46
N PRO A 232 -8.62 -11.43 -4.53
CA PRO A 232 -7.46 -11.17 -3.69
C PRO A 232 -7.82 -11.02 -2.20
N PHE A 233 -9.00 -10.54 -1.89
CA PHE A 233 -9.44 -10.20 -0.53
C PHE A 233 -9.77 -11.45 0.27
N SER A 234 -10.62 -12.34 -0.25
CA SER A 234 -10.96 -13.61 0.40
C SER A 234 -9.75 -14.54 0.49
N ASN A 235 -8.91 -14.57 -0.56
CA ASN A 235 -7.68 -15.37 -0.56
C ASN A 235 -6.68 -14.86 0.50
N ALA A 236 -6.51 -13.54 0.64
CA ALA A 236 -5.65 -12.97 1.69
C ALA A 236 -6.14 -13.37 3.09
N ASN A 237 -7.44 -13.22 3.37
CA ASN A 237 -8.03 -13.62 4.64
C ASN A 237 -7.89 -15.13 4.90
N THR A 238 -8.06 -15.97 3.86
CA THR A 238 -7.86 -17.42 3.99
C THR A 238 -6.41 -17.77 4.35
N LEU A 239 -5.43 -17.07 3.78
CA LEU A 239 -4.02 -17.29 4.08
C LEU A 239 -3.66 -16.84 5.50
N LEU A 240 -4.14 -15.68 5.93
CA LEU A 240 -3.92 -15.16 7.28
C LEU A 240 -4.55 -16.09 8.34
N ALA A 241 -5.75 -16.59 8.09
CA ALA A 241 -6.45 -17.49 9.01
C ALA A 241 -5.69 -18.81 9.27
N ARG A 242 -4.84 -19.29 8.36
CA ARG A 242 -3.98 -20.48 8.58
C ARG A 242 -3.01 -20.31 9.75
N TYR A 243 -2.70 -19.07 10.12
CA TYR A 243 -1.82 -18.71 11.22
C TYR A 243 -2.57 -18.18 12.44
N GLY A 244 -3.90 -18.30 12.46
CA GLY A 244 -4.73 -17.81 13.56
C GLY A 244 -4.96 -16.30 13.55
N GLU A 245 -4.58 -15.62 12.47
CA GLU A 245 -4.80 -14.18 12.34
C GLU A 245 -6.27 -13.86 12.07
N ASN A 246 -6.76 -12.77 12.65
CA ASN A 246 -8.10 -12.27 12.36
C ASN A 246 -8.20 -11.82 10.89
N PRO A 247 -9.37 -11.95 10.23
CA PRO A 247 -9.55 -11.46 8.88
C PRO A 247 -9.42 -9.93 8.81
N ILE A 248 -8.92 -9.42 7.69
CA ILE A 248 -9.05 -8.00 7.36
C ILE A 248 -10.51 -7.72 7.01
N MET A 249 -11.09 -6.72 7.65
CA MET A 249 -12.45 -6.25 7.41
C MET A 249 -12.44 -5.28 6.21
N TRP A 250 -12.31 -5.82 5.00
CA TRP A 250 -12.15 -5.04 3.77
C TRP A 250 -13.30 -4.07 3.50
N GLN A 251 -14.52 -4.42 3.93
CA GLN A 251 -15.72 -3.59 3.79
C GLN A 251 -15.82 -2.43 4.80
N SER A 252 -14.85 -2.29 5.71
CA SER A 252 -14.84 -1.25 6.75
C SER A 252 -14.50 0.16 6.24
N VAL A 253 -14.51 0.35 4.93
CA VAL A 253 -14.33 1.68 4.32
C VAL A 253 -15.61 2.49 4.55
N CYS A 254 -15.51 3.51 5.38
CA CYS A 254 -16.64 4.39 5.75
C CYS A 254 -16.52 5.76 5.11
#